data_a5d553b1da1c4d3a5529593702e5b449
#
_entry.id   a5d553b1da1c4d3a5529593702e5b449
#
_cell.length_a   1.000
_cell.length_b   1.000
_cell.length_c   1.000
_cell.angle_alpha   90.00
_cell.angle_beta   90.00
_cell.angle_gamma   90.00
#
_symmetry.space_group_name_H-M   'P 1'
#
loop_
_entity.id
_entity.type
_entity.pdbx_description
1 polymer ?
#
loop_
_entity_poly.entity_id
_entity_poly.type
_entity_poly.pdbx_seq_one_letter_code
_entity_poly.pdbx_strand_id
1 'polypeptide(L)'
;MRKKLLLFVMTLIAIVANAQDRPDILQTCKYFKDGYSCLVERMLLPQETEKEFDELVYGRIWGVISRPSFSAEESVYCVRTASGYKLVMRRAEKNIWYAARDIVYDRIEDENSIRFERNNVRWEDVDLKMKVSETELFITDNQASAIKQMISLAVNTSSPMASVIGLDGETTVFFNNGYAAECWSPQDGKLKQLIDITKAMKEAVQKNDNTIIQEILPQVQSLTKEFQKLVLDWAASKSLDIAI
;
A
#
# COMPACT_ATOMS: atom_id res chain seq x y z
N MET A 1 -41.45 6.38 15.97
CA MET A 1 -40.09 5.91 16.28
C MET A 1 -39.76 4.54 15.69
N ARG A 2 -40.59 3.50 15.83
CA ARG A 2 -40.31 2.13 15.30
C ARG A 2 -39.98 2.06 13.80
N LYS A 3 -40.69 2.82 12.92
CA LYS A 3 -40.45 2.81 11.46
C LYS A 3 -39.08 3.40 11.08
N LYS A 4 -38.61 4.44 11.78
CA LYS A 4 -37.29 5.04 11.52
C LYS A 4 -36.15 4.13 11.98
N LEU A 5 -36.31 3.40 13.08
CA LEU A 5 -35.37 2.42 13.57
C LEU A 5 -35.27 1.22 12.62
N LEU A 6 -36.40 0.75 12.10
CA LEU A 6 -36.41 -0.35 11.12
C LEU A 6 -35.70 0.04 9.83
N LEU A 7 -35.92 1.26 9.32
CA LEU A 7 -35.22 1.76 8.12
C LEU A 7 -33.73 1.85 8.35
N PHE A 8 -33.27 2.34 9.52
CA PHE A 8 -31.86 2.43 9.87
C PHE A 8 -31.19 1.05 9.96
N VAL A 9 -31.88 0.07 10.58
CA VAL A 9 -31.40 -1.32 10.66
C VAL A 9 -31.33 -1.96 9.28
N MET A 10 -32.34 -1.76 8.42
CA MET A 10 -32.34 -2.27 7.04
C MET A 10 -31.24 -1.64 6.20
N THR A 11 -30.94 -0.35 6.38
CA THR A 11 -29.84 0.33 5.70
C THR A 11 -28.48 -0.21 6.18
N LEU A 12 -28.33 -0.46 7.48
CA LEU A 12 -27.13 -1.05 8.06
C LEU A 12 -26.89 -2.48 7.54
N ILE A 13 -27.96 -3.29 7.47
CA ILE A 13 -27.90 -4.66 6.92
C ILE A 13 -27.53 -4.62 5.42
N ALA A 14 -28.08 -3.69 4.64
CA ALA A 14 -27.77 -3.53 3.23
C ALA A 14 -26.29 -3.09 3.02
N ILE A 15 -25.75 -2.26 3.90
CA ILE A 15 -24.33 -1.86 3.86
C ILE A 15 -23.43 -3.05 4.19
N VAL A 16 -23.79 -3.85 5.18
CA VAL A 16 -23.03 -5.07 5.57
C VAL A 16 -23.12 -6.16 4.49
N ALA A 17 -24.31 -6.37 3.90
CA ALA A 17 -24.49 -7.34 2.81
C ALA A 17 -23.68 -6.95 1.55
N ASN A 18 -23.66 -5.66 1.18
CA ASN A 18 -22.80 -5.19 0.08
C ASN A 18 -21.29 -5.29 0.38
N ALA A 19 -20.89 -5.38 1.64
CA ALA A 19 -19.50 -5.57 2.01
C ALA A 19 -19.01 -7.03 1.79
N GLN A 20 -19.93 -8.01 1.77
CA GLN A 20 -19.59 -9.43 1.58
C GLN A 20 -19.29 -9.84 0.13
N ASP A 21 -19.78 -9.07 -0.86
CA ASP A 21 -19.58 -9.37 -2.29
C ASP A 21 -18.41 -8.62 -2.93
N ARG A 22 -17.55 -7.97 -2.15
CA ARG A 22 -16.43 -7.24 -2.71
C ARG A 22 -15.31 -8.20 -3.12
N PRO A 23 -14.74 -8.03 -4.32
CA PRO A 23 -13.64 -8.88 -4.74
C PRO A 23 -12.46 -8.69 -3.77
N ASP A 24 -11.92 -9.81 -3.29
CA ASP A 24 -10.73 -9.86 -2.44
C ASP A 24 -9.47 -9.61 -3.29
N ILE A 25 -9.42 -8.41 -3.88
CA ILE A 25 -8.37 -7.89 -4.75
C ILE A 25 -8.05 -6.44 -4.40
N LEU A 26 -6.85 -6.01 -4.74
CA LEU A 26 -6.41 -4.62 -4.51
C LEU A 26 -7.22 -3.62 -5.34
N GLN A 27 -7.33 -2.41 -4.84
CA GLN A 27 -7.81 -1.26 -5.60
C GLN A 27 -6.67 -0.65 -6.39
N THR A 28 -6.87 -0.44 -7.69
CA THR A 28 -5.93 0.33 -8.50
C THR A 28 -5.83 1.77 -7.98
N CYS A 29 -4.64 2.24 -7.68
CA CYS A 29 -4.41 3.63 -7.34
C CYS A 29 -3.47 4.30 -8.37
N LYS A 30 -3.55 5.62 -8.44
CA LYS A 30 -2.55 6.39 -9.19
C LYS A 30 -1.23 6.29 -8.42
N TYR A 31 -0.20 5.82 -9.12
CA TYR A 31 1.13 5.72 -8.54
C TYR A 31 1.61 7.12 -8.14
N PHE A 32 1.62 7.39 -6.84
CA PHE A 32 2.24 8.53 -6.15
C PHE A 32 2.16 9.92 -6.83
N LYS A 33 1.15 10.18 -7.65
CA LYS A 33 1.13 11.40 -8.48
C LYS A 33 0.52 12.62 -7.79
N ASP A 34 -0.21 12.43 -6.70
CA ASP A 34 -1.01 13.51 -6.13
C ASP A 34 -0.84 13.65 -4.62
N GLY A 35 -0.66 14.89 -4.19
CA GLY A 35 -0.85 15.34 -2.82
C GLY A 35 0.01 14.63 -1.78
N TYR A 36 -0.62 14.19 -0.69
CA TYR A 36 0.04 13.53 0.43
C TYR A 36 0.82 12.27 0.03
N SER A 37 0.33 11.48 -0.93
CA SER A 37 1.03 10.28 -1.40
C SER A 37 2.40 10.61 -2.00
N CYS A 38 2.53 11.71 -2.72
CA CYS A 38 3.80 12.19 -3.27
C CYS A 38 4.81 12.56 -2.16
N LEU A 39 4.32 13.20 -1.08
CA LEU A 39 5.17 13.54 0.07
C LEU A 39 5.68 12.28 0.77
N VAL A 40 4.79 11.30 1.02
CA VAL A 40 5.16 10.01 1.65
C VAL A 40 6.19 9.26 0.80
N GLU A 41 5.97 9.19 -0.52
CA GLU A 41 6.91 8.59 -1.45
C GLU A 41 8.29 9.24 -1.36
N ARG A 42 8.34 10.57 -1.49
CA ARG A 42 9.60 11.33 -1.45
C ARG A 42 10.38 11.11 -0.15
N MET A 43 9.68 10.89 0.96
CA MET A 43 10.31 10.64 2.25
C MET A 43 10.74 9.19 2.47
N LEU A 44 9.94 8.23 1.99
CA LEU A 44 10.09 6.82 2.34
C LEU A 44 10.67 5.95 1.22
N LEU A 45 10.79 6.44 0.00
CA LEU A 45 11.48 5.73 -1.08
C LEU A 45 12.83 6.38 -1.40
N PRO A 46 13.76 5.66 -2.02
CA PRO A 46 15.05 6.24 -2.41
C PRO A 46 14.82 7.39 -3.38
N GLN A 47 15.39 8.54 -3.07
CA GLN A 47 15.39 9.68 -3.98
C GLN A 47 16.54 9.50 -4.95
N GLU A 48 16.26 9.67 -6.23
CA GLU A 48 17.25 9.65 -7.26
C GLU A 48 18.16 10.88 -7.14
N THR A 49 19.44 10.67 -7.01
CA THR A 49 20.40 11.73 -7.33
C THR A 49 20.45 11.84 -8.85
N GLU A 50 20.16 13.01 -9.37
CA GLU A 50 19.83 13.38 -10.75
C GLU A 50 20.74 12.90 -11.91
N LYS A 51 21.73 12.05 -11.69
CA LYS A 51 22.78 11.75 -12.70
C LYS A 51 22.94 10.30 -13.14
N GLU A 52 22.32 9.33 -12.50
CA GLU A 52 22.51 7.91 -12.86
C GLU A 52 21.23 7.11 -13.12
N PHE A 53 20.06 7.74 -13.12
CA PHE A 53 18.81 7.02 -12.91
C PHE A 53 17.72 7.22 -13.97
N ASP A 54 17.99 7.81 -15.11
CA ASP A 54 16.99 8.29 -16.08
C ASP A 54 16.00 7.23 -16.66
N GLU A 55 16.26 5.92 -16.48
CA GLU A 55 15.34 4.86 -16.93
C GLU A 55 15.26 3.63 -16.02
N LEU A 56 16.06 3.56 -14.97
CA LEU A 56 16.39 2.29 -14.33
C LEU A 56 15.73 2.02 -12.97
N VAL A 57 15.28 3.04 -12.25
CA VAL A 57 14.86 2.86 -10.83
C VAL A 57 13.40 2.53 -10.69
N TYR A 58 12.48 3.25 -11.32
CA TYR A 58 11.05 2.93 -11.22
C TYR A 58 10.69 1.54 -11.79
N GLY A 59 11.49 1.03 -12.74
CA GLY A 59 11.32 -0.33 -13.27
C GLY A 59 11.98 -1.44 -12.43
N ARG A 60 12.77 -1.10 -11.39
CA ARG A 60 13.55 -2.08 -10.62
C ARG A 60 13.16 -2.20 -9.17
N ILE A 61 12.42 -1.25 -8.63
CA ILE A 61 11.95 -1.25 -7.25
C ILE A 61 10.54 -1.83 -7.20
N TRP A 62 10.32 -2.71 -6.25
CA TRP A 62 9.00 -3.19 -5.87
C TRP A 62 8.91 -3.20 -4.36
N GLY A 63 7.72 -3.03 -3.84
CA GLY A 63 7.57 -2.98 -2.39
C GLY A 63 6.19 -2.54 -1.93
N VAL A 64 6.18 -2.06 -0.72
CA VAL A 64 4.96 -1.71 0.02
C VAL A 64 5.18 -0.44 0.83
N ILE A 65 4.18 0.44 0.85
CA ILE A 65 4.11 1.58 1.77
C ILE A 65 2.89 1.40 2.66
N SER A 66 3.08 1.52 3.96
CA SER A 66 2.03 1.52 4.97
C SER A 66 1.75 2.95 5.44
N ARG A 67 0.49 3.34 5.36
CA ARG A 67 -0.04 4.65 5.79
C ARG A 67 -1.09 4.45 6.87
N PRO A 68 -0.69 4.25 8.12
CA PRO A 68 -1.62 4.11 9.25
C PRO A 68 -2.23 5.46 9.61
N SER A 69 -3.47 5.47 10.12
CA SER A 69 -4.18 6.70 10.49
C SER A 69 -3.51 7.47 11.63
N PHE A 70 -2.85 6.80 12.58
CA PHE A 70 -2.38 7.43 13.82
C PHE A 70 -0.91 7.18 14.18
N SER A 71 -0.20 6.35 13.43
CA SER A 71 1.22 6.09 13.66
C SER A 71 2.07 6.54 12.47
N ALA A 72 3.39 6.46 12.61
CA ALA A 72 4.30 6.85 11.56
C ALA A 72 4.15 5.95 10.33
N GLU A 73 4.23 6.54 9.16
CA GLU A 73 4.26 5.84 7.89
C GLU A 73 5.60 5.11 7.73
N GLU A 74 5.54 3.98 7.04
CA GLU A 74 6.72 3.17 6.77
C GLU A 74 6.66 2.50 5.40
N SER A 75 7.82 2.17 4.85
CA SER A 75 7.93 1.39 3.62
C SER A 75 8.84 0.19 3.84
N VAL A 76 8.58 -0.87 3.09
CA VAL A 76 9.54 -1.96 2.83
C VAL A 76 9.61 -2.19 1.33
N TYR A 77 10.80 -2.07 0.76
CA TYR A 77 11.00 -2.21 -0.67
C TYR A 77 12.28 -2.99 -0.97
N CYS A 78 12.33 -3.58 -2.14
CA CYS A 78 13.50 -4.32 -2.59
C CYS A 78 14.29 -3.51 -3.59
N VAL A 79 15.59 -3.50 -3.42
CA VAL A 79 16.56 -2.94 -4.38
C VAL A 79 17.55 -4.02 -4.83
N ARG A 80 17.92 -3.97 -6.10
CA ARG A 80 19.00 -4.78 -6.63
C ARG A 80 20.31 -4.03 -6.47
N THR A 81 21.31 -4.66 -5.87
CA THR A 81 22.68 -4.15 -5.73
C THR A 81 23.65 -5.01 -6.54
N ALA A 82 24.90 -4.59 -6.61
CA ALA A 82 25.97 -5.41 -7.24
C ALA A 82 26.16 -6.77 -6.53
N SER A 83 25.85 -6.84 -5.22
CA SER A 83 26.00 -8.04 -4.38
C SER A 83 24.75 -8.89 -4.25
N GLY A 84 23.65 -8.55 -4.94
CA GLY A 84 22.37 -9.26 -4.86
C GLY A 84 21.20 -8.34 -4.50
N TYR A 85 20.22 -8.86 -3.79
CA TYR A 85 19.01 -8.12 -3.41
C TYR A 85 19.03 -7.75 -1.93
N LYS A 86 18.47 -6.57 -1.63
CA LYS A 86 18.22 -6.11 -0.26
C LYS A 86 16.75 -5.73 -0.12
N LEU A 87 16.13 -6.13 0.97
CA LEU A 87 14.94 -5.45 1.50
C LEU A 87 15.41 -4.27 2.33
N VAL A 88 14.86 -3.11 2.04
CA VAL A 88 15.12 -1.86 2.77
C VAL A 88 13.82 -1.43 3.42
N MET A 89 13.84 -1.18 4.71
CA MET A 89 12.73 -0.61 5.45
C MET A 89 13.07 0.82 5.84
N ARG A 90 12.17 1.74 5.51
CA ARG A 90 12.21 3.12 5.97
C ARG A 90 11.00 3.42 6.83
N ARG A 91 11.21 4.15 7.92
CA ARG A 91 10.16 4.57 8.82
C ARG A 91 10.36 6.03 9.20
N ALA A 92 9.31 6.82 9.07
CA ALA A 92 9.28 8.19 9.55
C ALA A 92 9.35 8.24 11.09
N GLU A 93 9.94 9.28 11.64
CA GLU A 93 10.01 9.50 13.10
C GLU A 93 8.63 9.69 13.72
N LYS A 94 7.71 10.29 12.98
CA LYS A 94 6.33 10.55 13.37
C LYS A 94 5.42 10.50 12.15
N ASN A 95 4.11 10.55 12.36
CA ASN A 95 3.15 10.54 11.27
C ASN A 95 3.34 11.76 10.36
N ILE A 96 3.57 11.49 9.07
CA ILE A 96 3.86 12.49 8.04
C ILE A 96 2.64 13.38 7.79
N TRP A 97 1.43 12.77 7.78
CA TRP A 97 0.19 13.54 7.59
C TRP A 97 0.04 14.63 8.65
N TYR A 98 0.12 14.28 9.94
CA TYR A 98 -0.04 15.25 11.02
C TYR A 98 1.08 16.29 11.02
N ALA A 99 2.30 15.90 10.67
CA ALA A 99 3.42 16.82 10.60
C ALA A 99 3.31 17.84 9.44
N ALA A 100 2.70 17.42 8.33
CA ALA A 100 2.54 18.25 7.14
C ALA A 100 1.21 19.01 7.11
N ARG A 101 0.18 18.50 7.78
CA ARG A 101 -1.17 19.08 7.78
C ARG A 101 -1.16 20.57 8.15
N ASP A 102 -0.48 20.93 9.22
CA ASP A 102 -0.46 22.29 9.72
C ASP A 102 0.37 23.26 8.85
N ILE A 103 1.06 22.73 7.83
CA ILE A 103 1.73 23.50 6.77
C ILE A 103 0.79 23.68 5.56
N VAL A 104 -0.03 22.69 5.26
CA VAL A 104 -0.91 22.66 4.06
C VAL A 104 -2.29 23.24 4.36
N TYR A 105 -2.72 23.21 5.61
CA TYR A 105 -4.03 23.68 6.04
C TYR A 105 -3.92 24.65 7.20
N ASP A 106 -4.68 25.72 7.13
CA ASP A 106 -4.89 26.64 8.25
C ASP A 106 -5.97 26.06 9.17
N ARG A 107 -5.67 26.02 10.46
CA ARG A 107 -6.62 25.62 11.49
C ARG A 107 -7.41 26.85 11.91
N ILE A 108 -8.73 26.82 11.67
CA ILE A 108 -9.66 27.85 12.06
C ILE A 108 -10.50 27.31 13.22
N GLU A 109 -10.45 28.02 14.34
CA GLU A 109 -11.23 27.70 15.53
C GLU A 109 -12.36 28.73 15.68
N ASP A 110 -13.60 28.25 15.56
CA ASP A 110 -14.79 29.01 15.90
C ASP A 110 -15.34 28.54 17.27
N GLU A 111 -16.21 29.30 17.92
CA GLU A 111 -16.74 29.00 19.27
C GLU A 111 -17.31 27.56 19.42
N ASN A 112 -17.73 26.91 18.35
CA ASN A 112 -18.36 25.61 18.37
C ASN A 112 -17.74 24.58 17.40
N SER A 113 -16.67 24.91 16.67
CA SER A 113 -16.09 24.01 15.68
C SER A 113 -14.61 24.29 15.40
N ILE A 114 -13.90 23.23 15.03
CA ILE A 114 -12.56 23.31 14.45
C ILE A 114 -12.69 22.86 13.00
N ARG A 115 -12.24 23.71 12.08
CA ARG A 115 -12.16 23.37 10.66
C ARG A 115 -10.75 23.60 10.13
N PHE A 116 -10.43 22.91 9.04
CA PHE A 116 -9.16 23.07 8.34
C PHE A 116 -9.44 23.62 6.95
N GLU A 117 -8.86 24.75 6.61
CA GLU A 117 -8.95 25.35 5.28
C GLU A 117 -7.62 25.18 4.57
N ARG A 118 -7.65 24.78 3.28
CA ARG A 118 -6.43 24.59 2.51
C ARG A 118 -5.80 25.96 2.24
N ASN A 119 -4.52 26.10 2.58
CA ASN A 119 -3.72 27.27 2.23
C ASN A 119 -3.07 27.11 0.84
N ASN A 120 -2.21 28.04 0.43
CA ASN A 120 -1.58 28.05 -0.88
C ASN A 120 -0.37 27.10 -1.00
N VAL A 121 -0.03 26.33 0.05
CA VAL A 121 1.08 25.38 0.02
C VAL A 121 0.59 24.04 -0.54
N ARG A 122 1.25 23.52 -1.57
CA ARG A 122 0.96 22.21 -2.12
C ARG A 122 1.74 21.15 -1.36
N TRP A 123 1.21 19.92 -1.31
CA TRP A 123 1.88 18.79 -0.69
C TRP A 123 3.27 18.51 -1.28
N GLU A 124 3.42 18.73 -2.58
CA GLU A 124 4.67 18.54 -3.31
C GLU A 124 5.76 19.54 -2.88
N ASP A 125 5.35 20.70 -2.37
CA ASP A 125 6.26 21.79 -1.96
C ASP A 125 6.59 21.74 -0.45
N VAL A 126 5.95 20.80 0.30
CA VAL A 126 6.20 20.66 1.75
C VAL A 126 7.60 20.10 2.01
N ASP A 127 8.44 20.86 2.69
CA ASP A 127 9.75 20.42 3.19
C ASP A 127 9.65 20.04 4.68
N LEU A 128 9.48 18.75 4.95
CA LEU A 128 9.47 18.24 6.32
C LEU A 128 10.88 17.89 6.76
N LYS A 129 11.40 18.68 7.70
CA LYS A 129 12.65 18.36 8.41
C LYS A 129 12.40 17.28 9.48
N MET A 130 12.12 16.08 9.03
CA MET A 130 11.83 14.91 9.86
C MET A 130 12.86 13.82 9.60
N LYS A 131 13.27 13.13 10.66
CA LYS A 131 14.15 11.98 10.52
C LYS A 131 13.39 10.78 9.94
N VAL A 132 14.07 10.07 9.06
CA VAL A 132 13.62 8.77 8.55
C VAL A 132 14.69 7.75 8.94
N SER A 133 14.31 6.75 9.71
CA SER A 133 15.20 5.63 10.00
C SER A 133 15.23 4.66 8.83
N GLU A 134 16.38 4.04 8.59
CA GLU A 134 16.57 3.04 7.54
C GLU A 134 17.24 1.81 8.13
N THR A 135 16.72 0.64 7.78
CA THR A 135 17.30 -0.68 8.07
C THR A 135 17.25 -1.54 6.83
N GLU A 136 18.19 -2.46 6.68
CA GLU A 136 18.28 -3.32 5.50
C GLU A 136 18.55 -4.77 5.84
N LEU A 137 18.10 -5.70 4.97
CA LEU A 137 18.31 -7.12 5.07
C LEU A 137 18.66 -7.69 3.70
N PHE A 138 19.78 -8.40 3.57
CA PHE A 138 20.09 -9.15 2.36
C PHE A 138 19.18 -10.37 2.20
N ILE A 139 18.65 -10.54 0.98
CA ILE A 139 17.82 -11.68 0.61
C ILE A 139 18.37 -12.35 -0.65
N THR A 140 18.05 -13.63 -0.83
CA THR A 140 18.45 -14.39 -2.00
C THR A 140 17.64 -14.01 -3.24
N ASP A 141 18.17 -14.30 -4.42
CA ASP A 141 17.48 -14.10 -5.70
C ASP A 141 16.13 -14.83 -5.75
N ASN A 142 16.07 -16.04 -5.18
CA ASN A 142 14.82 -16.81 -5.11
C ASN A 142 13.77 -16.14 -4.23
N GLN A 143 14.17 -15.62 -3.05
CA GLN A 143 13.30 -14.89 -2.15
C GLN A 143 12.78 -13.61 -2.82
N ALA A 144 13.68 -12.82 -3.40
CA ALA A 144 13.33 -11.60 -4.11
C ALA A 144 12.36 -11.86 -5.27
N SER A 145 12.65 -12.89 -6.09
CA SER A 145 11.82 -13.24 -7.24
C SER A 145 10.43 -13.72 -6.83
N ALA A 146 10.33 -14.56 -5.79
CA ALA A 146 9.05 -15.08 -5.31
C ALA A 146 8.15 -13.93 -4.78
N ILE A 147 8.70 -13.06 -3.94
CA ILE A 147 7.94 -11.94 -3.37
C ILE A 147 7.56 -10.94 -4.47
N LYS A 148 8.48 -10.61 -5.38
CA LYS A 148 8.21 -9.74 -6.52
C LYS A 148 7.05 -10.27 -7.37
N GLN A 149 7.05 -11.56 -7.68
CA GLN A 149 6.00 -12.19 -8.48
C GLN A 149 4.64 -12.07 -7.80
N MET A 150 4.55 -12.34 -6.49
CA MET A 150 3.33 -12.20 -5.72
C MET A 150 2.80 -10.76 -5.75
N ILE A 151 3.65 -9.77 -5.45
CA ILE A 151 3.26 -8.33 -5.47
C ILE A 151 2.84 -7.92 -6.88
N SER A 152 3.59 -8.33 -7.91
CA SER A 152 3.26 -8.01 -9.31
C SER A 152 1.89 -8.53 -9.71
N LEU A 153 1.55 -9.76 -9.35
CA LEU A 153 0.26 -10.34 -9.66
C LEU A 153 -0.86 -9.66 -8.88
N ALA A 154 -0.65 -9.37 -7.58
CA ALA A 154 -1.63 -8.65 -6.78
C ALA A 154 -1.93 -7.26 -7.38
N VAL A 155 -0.91 -6.51 -7.78
CA VAL A 155 -1.06 -5.19 -8.42
C VAL A 155 -1.74 -5.33 -9.80
N ASN A 156 -1.34 -6.29 -10.62
CA ASN A 156 -1.90 -6.49 -11.96
C ASN A 156 -3.35 -6.99 -11.96
N THR A 157 -3.80 -7.64 -10.89
CA THR A 157 -5.21 -8.07 -10.71
C THR A 157 -6.08 -7.01 -10.04
N SER A 158 -5.54 -5.83 -9.75
CA SER A 158 -6.28 -4.75 -9.08
C SER A 158 -7.44 -4.21 -9.93
N SER A 159 -8.45 -3.67 -9.25
CA SER A 159 -9.64 -3.08 -9.87
C SER A 159 -9.89 -1.66 -9.36
N PRO A 160 -10.30 -0.72 -10.22
CA PRO A 160 -10.65 0.64 -9.79
C PRO A 160 -11.91 0.69 -8.90
N MET A 161 -12.68 -0.41 -8.83
CA MET A 161 -13.97 -0.46 -8.12
C MET A 161 -13.87 -1.08 -6.72
N ALA A 162 -12.68 -1.44 -6.25
CA ALA A 162 -12.53 -2.23 -5.01
C ALA A 162 -12.50 -1.38 -3.72
N SER A 163 -12.76 -0.07 -3.76
CA SER A 163 -12.52 0.83 -2.64
C SER A 163 -13.37 0.58 -1.40
N VAL A 164 -12.72 0.40 -0.25
CA VAL A 164 -13.30 0.65 1.07
C VAL A 164 -12.47 1.73 1.74
N ILE A 165 -13.07 2.86 2.04
CA ILE A 165 -12.45 3.91 2.84
C ILE A 165 -13.06 3.83 4.23
N GLY A 166 -12.22 3.63 5.26
CA GLY A 166 -12.60 3.71 6.67
C GLY A 166 -12.03 4.96 7.31
N LEU A 167 -12.54 5.30 8.49
CA LEU A 167 -12.05 6.44 9.26
C LEU A 167 -10.75 6.10 10.00
N ASP A 168 -10.66 4.88 10.54
CA ASP A 168 -9.53 4.41 11.34
C ASP A 168 -8.98 3.11 10.74
N GLY A 169 -7.68 3.07 10.51
CA GLY A 169 -7.03 1.88 9.93
C GLY A 169 -5.71 2.19 9.25
N GLU A 170 -5.29 1.29 8.40
CA GLU A 170 -4.07 1.41 7.62
C GLU A 170 -4.37 1.23 6.14
N THR A 171 -3.96 2.19 5.33
CA THR A 171 -3.89 2.00 3.87
C THR A 171 -2.52 1.42 3.54
N THR A 172 -2.50 0.28 2.88
CA THR A 172 -1.27 -0.35 2.39
C THR A 172 -1.24 -0.27 0.87
N VAL A 173 -0.21 0.38 0.35
CA VAL A 173 0.03 0.56 -1.10
C VAL A 173 1.11 -0.42 -1.54
N PHE A 174 0.79 -1.28 -2.49
CA PHE A 174 1.72 -2.18 -3.16
C PHE A 174 2.14 -1.58 -4.49
N PHE A 175 3.42 -1.64 -4.81
CA PHE A 175 3.93 -1.07 -6.07
C PHE A 175 4.96 -1.98 -6.74
N ASN A 176 4.95 -1.95 -8.07
CA ASN A 176 5.91 -2.65 -8.92
C ASN A 176 5.95 -2.02 -10.32
N ASN A 177 7.14 -1.70 -10.82
CA ASN A 177 7.37 -1.22 -12.18
C ASN A 177 6.46 -0.04 -12.60
N GLY A 178 6.27 0.95 -11.74
CA GLY A 178 5.44 2.13 -12.02
C GLY A 178 3.93 1.93 -11.89
N TYR A 179 3.47 0.73 -11.52
CA TYR A 179 2.08 0.44 -11.19
C TYR A 179 1.91 0.36 -9.68
N ALA A 180 0.76 0.81 -9.20
CA ALA A 180 0.42 0.71 -7.78
C ALA A 180 -1.03 0.33 -7.58
N ALA A 181 -1.27 -0.34 -6.46
CA ALA A 181 -2.61 -0.69 -6.00
C ALA A 181 -2.63 -0.74 -4.47
N GLU A 182 -3.77 -0.48 -3.87
CA GLU A 182 -3.88 -0.35 -2.43
C GLU A 182 -5.04 -1.15 -1.86
N CYS A 183 -4.97 -1.41 -0.55
CA CYS A 183 -6.10 -1.87 0.24
C CYS A 183 -6.13 -1.15 1.58
N TRP A 184 -7.34 -1.09 2.16
CA TRP A 184 -7.55 -0.53 3.48
C TRP A 184 -7.91 -1.63 4.48
N SER A 185 -7.05 -1.84 5.48
CA SER A 185 -7.27 -2.71 6.67
C SER A 185 -8.08 -4.00 6.42
N PRO A 186 -7.69 -4.89 5.48
CA PRO A 186 -8.41 -6.12 5.22
C PRO A 186 -8.40 -7.02 6.46
N GLN A 187 -9.55 -7.64 6.77
CA GLN A 187 -9.71 -8.47 7.97
C GLN A 187 -9.53 -9.96 7.69
N ASP A 188 -9.74 -10.39 6.46
CA ASP A 188 -9.67 -11.79 6.03
C ASP A 188 -9.25 -11.91 4.55
N GLY A 189 -9.24 -13.13 4.03
CA GLY A 189 -9.00 -13.44 2.64
C GLY A 189 -7.56 -13.26 2.16
N LYS A 190 -7.40 -13.12 0.84
CA LYS A 190 -6.09 -12.97 0.17
C LYS A 190 -5.40 -11.67 0.53
N LEU A 191 -6.16 -10.58 0.65
CA LEU A 191 -5.61 -9.28 1.00
C LEU A 191 -5.06 -9.28 2.43
N LYS A 192 -5.74 -9.96 3.38
CA LYS A 192 -5.22 -10.12 4.73
C LYS A 192 -3.93 -10.93 4.74
N GLN A 193 -3.84 -12.03 3.97
CA GLN A 193 -2.62 -12.81 3.84
C GLN A 193 -1.48 -11.97 3.25
N LEU A 194 -1.77 -11.14 2.24
CA LEU A 194 -0.79 -10.23 1.64
C LEU A 194 -0.25 -9.22 2.67
N ILE A 195 -1.11 -8.67 3.52
CA ILE A 195 -0.72 -7.80 4.63
C ILE A 195 0.13 -8.56 5.66
N ASP A 196 -0.23 -9.79 6.01
CA ASP A 196 0.53 -10.58 7.00
C ASP A 196 1.94 -10.93 6.48
N ILE A 197 2.08 -11.26 5.20
CA ILE A 197 3.38 -11.42 4.54
C ILE A 197 4.18 -10.10 4.61
N THR A 198 3.54 -8.96 4.35
CA THR A 198 4.19 -7.65 4.45
C THR A 198 4.69 -7.37 5.86
N LYS A 199 3.91 -7.68 6.89
CA LYS A 199 4.32 -7.56 8.29
C LYS A 199 5.53 -8.42 8.61
N ALA A 200 5.53 -9.68 8.14
CA ALA A 200 6.67 -10.56 8.31
C ALA A 200 7.93 -10.06 7.59
N MET A 201 7.80 -9.48 6.40
CA MET A 201 8.93 -8.83 5.71
C MET A 201 9.51 -7.68 6.53
N LYS A 202 8.65 -6.80 7.09
CA LYS A 202 9.09 -5.70 7.96
C LYS A 202 9.78 -6.22 9.21
N GLU A 203 9.23 -7.24 9.85
CA GLU A 203 9.81 -7.89 11.03
C GLU A 203 11.19 -8.48 10.73
N ALA A 204 11.35 -9.17 9.60
CA ALA A 204 12.61 -9.72 9.16
C ALA A 204 13.71 -8.65 9.01
N VAL A 205 13.36 -7.51 8.39
CA VAL A 205 14.29 -6.38 8.23
C VAL A 205 14.63 -5.75 9.58
N GLN A 206 13.63 -5.53 10.44
CA GLN A 206 13.84 -4.95 11.78
C GLN A 206 14.74 -5.81 12.67
N LYS A 207 14.58 -7.13 12.60
CA LYS A 207 15.38 -8.09 13.37
C LYS A 207 16.69 -8.47 12.69
N ASN A 208 16.91 -8.03 11.46
CA ASN A 208 17.99 -8.48 10.59
C ASN A 208 18.07 -10.03 10.48
N ASP A 209 16.90 -10.66 10.31
CA ASP A 209 16.72 -12.11 10.34
C ASP A 209 16.09 -12.63 9.05
N ASN A 210 16.93 -13.23 8.19
CA ASN A 210 16.49 -13.81 6.91
C ASN A 210 15.69 -15.11 7.09
N THR A 211 15.73 -15.76 8.25
CA THR A 211 14.97 -16.99 8.49
C THR A 211 13.47 -16.73 8.42
N ILE A 212 13.01 -15.55 8.86
CA ILE A 212 11.62 -15.12 8.77
C ILE A 212 11.16 -15.08 7.29
N ILE A 213 12.01 -14.55 6.39
CA ILE A 213 11.71 -14.55 4.95
C ILE A 213 11.61 -15.97 4.43
N GLN A 214 12.49 -16.87 4.87
CA GLN A 214 12.46 -18.29 4.47
C GLN A 214 11.17 -18.98 4.93
N GLU A 215 10.70 -18.69 6.13
CA GLU A 215 9.50 -19.28 6.72
C GLU A 215 8.21 -18.86 6.00
N ILE A 216 8.15 -17.63 5.47
CA ILE A 216 6.96 -17.14 4.75
C ILE A 216 6.93 -17.55 3.28
N LEU A 217 8.01 -18.08 2.69
CA LEU A 217 8.04 -18.46 1.27
C LEU A 217 6.91 -19.40 0.83
N PRO A 218 6.53 -20.43 1.60
CA PRO A 218 5.40 -21.29 1.24
C PRO A 218 4.08 -20.51 1.13
N GLN A 219 3.86 -19.53 2.02
CA GLN A 219 2.67 -18.66 1.97
C GLN A 219 2.71 -17.73 0.76
N VAL A 220 3.88 -17.13 0.45
CA VAL A 220 4.11 -16.31 -0.75
C VAL A 220 3.78 -17.10 -2.00
N GLN A 221 4.26 -18.37 -2.11
CA GLN A 221 4.00 -19.22 -3.26
C GLN A 221 2.52 -19.63 -3.38
N SER A 222 1.86 -19.92 -2.26
CA SER A 222 0.44 -20.24 -2.23
C SER A 222 -0.40 -19.05 -2.73
N LEU A 223 -0.16 -17.88 -2.16
CA LEU A 223 -0.88 -16.66 -2.53
C LEU A 223 -0.60 -16.24 -3.99
N THR A 224 0.63 -16.45 -4.47
CA THR A 224 0.99 -16.26 -5.88
C THR A 224 0.10 -17.09 -6.81
N LYS A 225 -0.13 -18.38 -6.49
CA LYS A 225 -1.00 -19.26 -7.28
C LYS A 225 -2.45 -18.79 -7.27
N GLU A 226 -2.94 -18.26 -6.15
CA GLU A 226 -4.30 -17.71 -6.06
C GLU A 226 -4.47 -16.48 -6.97
N PHE A 227 -3.53 -15.56 -6.98
CA PHE A 227 -3.55 -14.41 -7.89
C PHE A 227 -3.37 -14.84 -9.36
N GLN A 228 -2.54 -15.84 -9.66
CA GLN A 228 -2.42 -16.41 -11.01
C GLN A 228 -3.76 -16.97 -11.50
N LYS A 229 -4.48 -17.68 -10.64
CA LYS A 229 -5.82 -18.21 -10.97
C LYS A 229 -6.78 -17.07 -11.34
N LEU A 230 -6.79 -15.96 -10.59
CA LEU A 230 -7.63 -14.81 -10.93
C LEU A 230 -7.32 -14.24 -12.34
N VAL A 231 -6.05 -14.17 -12.71
CA VAL A 231 -5.64 -13.72 -14.06
C VAL A 231 -6.18 -14.66 -15.14
N LEU A 232 -6.06 -15.99 -14.90
CA LEU A 232 -6.53 -16.99 -15.85
C LEU A 232 -8.07 -17.00 -15.99
N ASP A 233 -8.79 -16.91 -14.88
CA ASP A 233 -10.25 -16.84 -14.86
C ASP A 233 -10.76 -15.58 -15.59
N TRP A 234 -10.09 -14.44 -15.38
CA TRP A 234 -10.42 -13.21 -16.09
C TRP A 234 -10.13 -13.30 -17.60
N ALA A 235 -9.00 -13.91 -18.01
CA ALA A 235 -8.68 -14.10 -19.42
C ALA A 235 -9.67 -15.05 -20.09
N ALA A 236 -10.09 -16.12 -19.41
CA ALA A 236 -11.10 -17.06 -19.91
C ALA A 236 -12.46 -16.39 -20.10
N SER A 237 -12.89 -15.53 -19.17
CA SER A 237 -14.17 -14.81 -19.30
C SER A 237 -14.19 -13.87 -20.51
N LYS A 238 -13.09 -13.18 -20.78
CA LYS A 238 -12.99 -12.27 -21.96
C LYS A 238 -12.94 -13.01 -23.29
N SER A 239 -12.40 -14.21 -23.35
CA SER A 239 -12.39 -15.00 -24.60
C SER A 239 -13.78 -15.50 -24.98
N LEU A 240 -14.70 -15.66 -24.03
CA LEU A 240 -16.10 -16.00 -24.28
C LEU A 240 -16.91 -14.81 -24.83
N ASP A 241 -16.59 -13.58 -24.43
CA ASP A 241 -17.29 -12.37 -24.90
C ASP A 241 -16.94 -11.99 -26.36
N ILE A 242 -15.86 -12.52 -26.91
CA ILE A 242 -15.43 -12.28 -28.32
C ILE A 242 -16.01 -13.32 -29.28
N ALA A 243 -16.56 -14.42 -28.76
CA ALA A 243 -17.09 -15.54 -29.55
C ALA A 243 -18.61 -15.46 -29.81
N ILE A 244 -19.27 -14.38 -29.40
CA ILE A 244 -20.69 -14.07 -29.62
C ILE A 244 -20.81 -12.86 -30.57
#